data_c290503c058ef21bf10e5f5ea9b933ae
#
_entry.id   c290503c058ef21bf10e5f5ea9b933ae
#
_cell.length_a   1.000
_cell.length_b   1.000
_cell.length_c   1.000
_cell.angle_alpha   90.00
_cell.angle_beta   90.00
_cell.angle_gamma   90.00
#
_symmetry.space_group_name_H-M   'P 1'
#
loop_
_entity.id
_entity.type
_entity.pdbx_description
1 polymer ?
#
loop_
_entity_poly.entity_id
_entity_poly.type
_entity_poly.pdbx_seq_one_letter_code
_entity_poly.pdbx_strand_id
1 'polypeptide(L)'
;MSSNVGTQLDDIAKYIDRLKEQKRTTEKCISDLEKDRTTLEERIEEMRRRKDELDDRLRVEHERLQRQERTIHQGEVTYAKLLESSQSLVDFMRKEYQDTRRQ
;
A
#
# COMPACT_ATOMS: atom_id res chain seq x y z
N MET A 1 -3.13 -44.75 -62.09
CA MET A 1 -2.30 -43.57 -61.76
C MET A 1 -3.16 -42.37 -61.36
N SER A 2 -4.35 -42.21 -61.95
CA SER A 2 -5.28 -41.15 -61.46
C SER A 2 -5.80 -41.33 -60.03
N SER A 3 -5.82 -42.59 -59.53
CA SER A 3 -6.23 -42.89 -58.19
C SER A 3 -5.28 -42.34 -57.07
N ASN A 4 -3.99 -42.20 -57.38
CA ASN A 4 -3.01 -41.65 -56.45
C ASN A 4 -3.20 -40.14 -56.24
N VAL A 5 -3.56 -39.42 -57.33
CA VAL A 5 -3.82 -37.97 -57.22
C VAL A 5 -5.09 -37.70 -56.36
N GLY A 6 -6.14 -38.50 -56.59
CA GLY A 6 -7.36 -38.39 -55.78
C GLY A 6 -7.13 -38.66 -54.30
N THR A 7 -6.35 -39.70 -53.99
CA THR A 7 -6.00 -40.02 -52.59
C THR A 7 -5.15 -38.93 -51.96
N GLN A 8 -4.19 -38.37 -52.70
CA GLN A 8 -3.36 -37.27 -52.24
C GLN A 8 -4.18 -36.00 -51.94
N LEU A 9 -5.15 -35.67 -52.82
CA LEU A 9 -6.03 -34.52 -52.61
C LEU A 9 -6.94 -34.74 -51.40
N ASP A 10 -7.43 -35.96 -51.19
CA ASP A 10 -8.20 -36.28 -49.99
C ASP A 10 -7.37 -36.12 -48.70
N ASP A 11 -6.13 -36.58 -48.72
CA ASP A 11 -5.22 -36.42 -47.58
C ASP A 11 -4.92 -34.95 -47.30
N ILE A 12 -4.69 -34.15 -48.33
CA ILE A 12 -4.50 -32.71 -48.21
C ILE A 12 -5.74 -32.07 -47.60
N ALA A 13 -6.94 -32.43 -48.06
CA ALA A 13 -8.19 -31.90 -47.52
C ALA A 13 -8.35 -32.23 -46.02
N LYS A 14 -8.00 -33.47 -45.63
CA LYS A 14 -8.03 -33.88 -44.22
C LYS A 14 -7.06 -33.08 -43.35
N TYR A 15 -5.85 -32.85 -43.85
CA TYR A 15 -4.87 -32.03 -43.11
C TYR A 15 -5.31 -30.59 -42.98
N ILE A 16 -5.90 -30.03 -44.03
CA ILE A 16 -6.48 -28.68 -43.98
C ILE A 16 -7.58 -28.61 -42.94
N ASP A 17 -8.45 -29.60 -42.87
CA ASP A 17 -9.52 -29.63 -41.86
C ASP A 17 -8.97 -29.71 -40.44
N ARG A 18 -7.93 -30.51 -40.22
CA ARG A 18 -7.24 -30.61 -38.92
C ARG A 18 -6.57 -29.29 -38.54
N LEU A 19 -5.94 -28.61 -39.49
CA LEU A 19 -5.34 -27.30 -39.27
C LEU A 19 -6.40 -26.26 -38.94
N LYS A 20 -7.56 -26.30 -39.57
CA LYS A 20 -8.68 -25.41 -39.24
C LYS A 20 -9.18 -25.65 -37.81
N GLU A 21 -9.24 -26.91 -37.36
CA GLU A 21 -9.60 -27.22 -35.97
C GLU A 21 -8.55 -26.73 -35.00
N GLN A 22 -7.27 -26.93 -35.30
CA GLN A 22 -6.18 -26.38 -34.46
C GLN A 22 -6.25 -24.88 -34.41
N LYS A 23 -6.52 -24.21 -35.50
CA LYS A 23 -6.70 -22.77 -35.56
C LYS A 23 -7.82 -22.31 -34.64
N ARG A 24 -8.98 -22.95 -34.69
CA ARG A 24 -10.12 -22.62 -33.81
C ARG A 24 -9.77 -22.78 -32.34
N THR A 25 -9.07 -23.86 -32.00
CA THR A 25 -8.62 -24.11 -30.61
C THR A 25 -7.65 -23.02 -30.16
N THR A 26 -6.71 -22.63 -31.03
CA THR A 26 -5.75 -21.58 -30.73
C THR A 26 -6.44 -20.22 -30.60
N GLU A 27 -7.38 -19.91 -31.46
CA GLU A 27 -8.16 -18.67 -31.40
C GLU A 27 -8.95 -18.59 -30.10
N LYS A 28 -9.55 -19.70 -29.66
CA LYS A 28 -10.25 -19.76 -28.38
C LYS A 28 -9.29 -19.55 -27.21
N CYS A 29 -8.13 -20.20 -27.27
CA CYS A 29 -7.10 -20.03 -26.25
C CYS A 29 -6.64 -18.57 -26.15
N ILE A 30 -6.40 -17.92 -27.28
CA ILE A 30 -6.05 -16.49 -27.34
C ILE A 30 -7.16 -15.64 -26.72
N SER A 31 -8.40 -15.88 -27.09
CA SER A 31 -9.55 -15.16 -26.54
C SER A 31 -9.64 -15.31 -25.02
N ASP A 32 -9.47 -16.52 -24.50
CA ASP A 32 -9.52 -16.79 -23.07
C ASP A 32 -8.36 -16.10 -22.31
N LEU A 33 -7.15 -16.15 -22.89
CA LEU A 33 -5.98 -15.47 -22.33
C LEU A 33 -6.15 -13.95 -22.32
N GLU A 34 -6.72 -13.38 -23.38
CA GLU A 34 -7.00 -11.95 -23.45
C GLU A 34 -8.01 -11.51 -22.39
N LYS A 35 -9.04 -12.33 -22.14
CA LYS A 35 -10.01 -12.07 -21.06
C LYS A 35 -9.36 -12.12 -19.71
N ASP A 36 -8.52 -13.11 -19.46
CA ASP A 36 -7.79 -13.23 -18.19
C ASP A 36 -6.86 -12.04 -17.97
N ARG A 37 -6.17 -11.62 -19.02
CA ARG A 37 -5.32 -10.42 -18.97
C ARG A 37 -6.12 -9.17 -18.62
N THR A 38 -7.25 -8.96 -19.26
CA THR A 38 -8.13 -7.83 -18.97
C THR A 38 -8.61 -7.84 -17.51
N THR A 39 -8.99 -9.00 -16.99
CA THR A 39 -9.40 -9.17 -15.60
C THR A 39 -8.26 -8.80 -14.64
N LEU A 40 -7.04 -9.24 -14.93
CA LEU A 40 -5.87 -8.91 -14.14
C LEU A 40 -5.55 -7.41 -14.19
N GLU A 41 -5.64 -6.79 -15.35
CA GLU A 41 -5.44 -5.35 -15.51
C GLU A 41 -6.42 -4.55 -14.66
N GLU A 42 -7.68 -4.98 -14.62
CA GLU A 42 -8.71 -4.36 -13.78
C GLU A 42 -8.39 -4.50 -12.29
N ARG A 43 -7.92 -5.67 -11.87
CA ARG A 43 -7.50 -5.91 -10.48
C ARG A 43 -6.29 -5.07 -10.11
N ILE A 44 -5.33 -4.94 -11.01
CA ILE A 44 -4.14 -4.10 -10.80
C ILE A 44 -4.56 -2.64 -10.62
N GLU A 45 -5.47 -2.14 -11.43
CA GLU A 45 -5.97 -0.78 -11.33
C GLU A 45 -6.71 -0.53 -10.01
N GLU A 46 -7.54 -1.49 -9.58
CA GLU A 46 -8.24 -1.43 -8.29
C GLU A 46 -7.24 -1.42 -7.13
N MET A 47 -6.22 -2.29 -7.17
CA MET A 47 -5.18 -2.33 -6.15
C MET A 47 -4.36 -1.05 -6.11
N ARG A 48 -4.10 -0.44 -7.26
CA ARG A 48 -3.40 0.85 -7.34
C ARG A 48 -4.20 1.95 -6.65
N ARG A 49 -5.51 2.00 -6.86
CA ARG A 49 -6.39 2.95 -6.18
C ARG A 49 -6.39 2.77 -4.67
N ARG A 50 -6.48 1.51 -4.22
CA ARG A 50 -6.41 1.20 -2.77
C ARG A 50 -5.08 1.63 -2.17
N LYS A 51 -4.00 1.40 -2.89
CA LYS A 51 -2.67 1.83 -2.46
C LYS A 51 -2.61 3.35 -2.32
N ASP A 52 -3.11 4.07 -3.30
CA ASP A 52 -3.12 5.54 -3.28
C ASP A 52 -3.94 6.08 -2.09
N GLU A 53 -5.09 5.47 -1.80
CA GLU A 53 -5.89 5.82 -0.62
C GLU A 53 -5.12 5.59 0.69
N LEU A 54 -4.41 4.47 0.78
CA LEU A 54 -3.58 4.17 1.95
C LEU A 54 -2.41 5.14 2.08
N ASP A 55 -1.78 5.51 0.97
CA ASP A 55 -0.71 6.51 0.96
C ASP A 55 -1.20 7.86 1.49
N ASP A 56 -2.40 8.28 1.08
CA ASP A 56 -3.01 9.52 1.57
C ASP A 56 -3.31 9.44 3.07
N ARG A 57 -3.85 8.33 3.56
CA ARG A 57 -4.13 8.13 4.97
C ARG A 57 -2.87 8.10 5.80
N LEU A 58 -1.81 7.45 5.30
CA LEU A 58 -0.51 7.42 5.96
C LEU A 58 0.08 8.83 6.09
N ARG A 59 -0.04 9.65 5.05
CA ARG A 59 0.44 11.03 5.10
C ARG A 59 -0.27 11.82 6.20
N VAL A 60 -1.58 11.70 6.30
CA VAL A 60 -2.37 12.37 7.34
C VAL A 60 -1.97 11.90 8.73
N GLU A 61 -1.81 10.60 8.92
CA GLU A 61 -1.41 10.04 10.22
C GLU A 61 0.02 10.43 10.60
N HIS A 62 0.95 10.49 9.65
CA HIS A 62 2.31 10.99 9.90
C HIS A 62 2.30 12.45 10.33
N GLU A 63 1.50 13.30 9.71
CA GLU A 63 1.34 14.69 10.11
C GLU A 63 0.76 14.80 11.53
N ARG A 64 -0.21 13.96 11.86
CA ARG A 64 -0.79 13.87 13.20
C ARG A 64 0.25 13.46 14.23
N LEU A 65 1.04 12.45 13.92
CA LEU A 65 2.11 11.99 14.80
C LEU A 65 3.12 13.09 15.08
N GLN A 66 3.56 13.81 14.07
CA GLN A 66 4.48 14.92 14.24
C GLN A 66 3.92 16.02 15.15
N ARG A 67 2.64 16.35 15.02
CA ARG A 67 1.98 17.33 15.90
C ARG A 67 1.92 16.82 17.34
N GLN A 68 1.59 15.55 17.52
CA GLN A 68 1.54 14.92 18.86
C GLN A 68 2.91 14.92 19.50
N GLU A 69 3.95 14.56 18.77
CA GLU A 69 5.33 14.58 19.28
C GLU A 69 5.76 15.97 19.70
N ARG A 70 5.44 17.00 18.89
CA ARG A 70 5.74 18.39 19.27
C ARG A 70 4.99 18.85 20.52
N THR A 71 3.72 18.49 20.63
CA THR A 71 2.90 18.83 21.80
C THR A 71 3.41 18.16 23.04
N ILE A 72 3.77 16.88 22.95
CA ILE A 72 4.37 16.13 24.08
C ILE A 72 5.68 16.79 24.50
N HIS A 73 6.56 17.10 23.55
CA HIS A 73 7.83 17.73 23.84
C HIS A 73 7.66 19.09 24.54
N GLN A 74 6.74 19.93 24.06
CA GLN A 74 6.44 21.20 24.69
C GLN A 74 5.88 21.02 26.11
N GLY A 75 5.01 20.02 26.29
CA GLY A 75 4.47 19.68 27.60
C GLY A 75 5.55 19.23 28.58
N GLU A 76 6.46 18.39 28.13
CA GLU A 76 7.58 17.91 28.95
C GLU A 76 8.52 19.05 29.35
N VAL A 77 8.85 19.94 28.40
CA VAL A 77 9.70 21.10 28.67
C VAL A 77 9.02 22.05 29.68
N THR A 78 7.74 22.32 29.49
CA THR A 78 6.97 23.18 30.41
C THR A 78 6.87 22.54 31.78
N TYR A 79 6.60 21.24 31.86
CA TYR A 79 6.56 20.50 33.12
C TYR A 79 7.90 20.61 33.87
N ALA A 80 9.01 20.41 33.19
CA ALA A 80 10.34 20.53 33.77
C ALA A 80 10.60 21.92 34.36
N LYS A 81 10.19 22.98 33.64
CA LYS A 81 10.31 24.35 34.12
C LYS A 81 9.45 24.61 35.35
N LEU A 82 8.22 24.12 35.37
CA LEU A 82 7.34 24.25 36.53
C LEU A 82 7.89 23.52 37.75
N LEU A 83 8.44 22.33 37.54
CA LEU A 83 9.07 21.56 38.60
C LEU A 83 10.26 22.31 39.20
N GLU A 84 11.13 22.87 38.35
CA GLU A 84 12.27 23.68 38.81
C GLU A 84 11.82 24.92 39.56
N SER A 85 10.82 25.63 39.08
CA SER A 85 10.24 26.80 39.71
C SER A 85 9.62 26.46 41.06
N SER A 86 8.90 25.34 41.14
CA SER A 86 8.30 24.85 42.39
C SER A 86 9.38 24.53 43.44
N GLN A 87 10.46 23.89 43.02
CA GLN A 87 11.58 23.57 43.93
C GLN A 87 12.23 24.84 44.45
N SER A 88 12.45 25.81 43.58
CA SER A 88 13.01 27.12 44.00
C SER A 88 12.11 27.84 44.99
N LEU A 89 10.79 27.80 44.82
CA LEU A 89 9.85 28.39 45.78
C LEU A 89 9.89 27.68 47.11
N VAL A 90 9.92 26.35 47.10
CA VAL A 90 10.03 25.58 48.35
C VAL A 90 11.31 25.92 49.08
N ASP A 91 12.42 25.99 48.39
CA ASP A 91 13.73 26.33 48.99
C ASP A 91 13.72 27.75 49.58
N PHE A 92 13.13 28.72 48.88
CA PHE A 92 12.96 30.08 49.37
C PHE A 92 12.11 30.12 50.65
N MET A 93 10.94 29.50 50.63
CA MET A 93 10.03 29.48 51.80
C MET A 93 10.67 28.79 53.01
N ARG A 94 11.41 27.72 52.80
CA ARG A 94 12.12 27.02 53.85
C ARG A 94 13.16 27.92 54.51
N LYS A 95 13.93 28.62 53.69
CA LYS A 95 14.95 29.58 54.21
C LYS A 95 14.31 30.70 55.01
N GLU A 96 13.28 31.33 54.48
CA GLU A 96 12.56 32.41 55.16
C GLU A 96 11.96 31.95 56.50
N TYR A 97 11.38 30.77 56.54
CA TYR A 97 10.84 30.18 57.76
C TYR A 97 11.94 29.97 58.80
N GLN A 98 13.09 29.45 58.41
CA GLN A 98 14.21 29.24 59.34
C GLN A 98 14.77 30.56 59.81
N ASP A 99 14.86 31.57 59.00
CA ASP A 99 15.32 32.90 59.40
C ASP A 99 14.38 33.57 60.38
N THR A 100 13.06 33.45 60.23
CA THR A 100 12.08 33.99 61.16
C THR A 100 12.09 33.27 62.50
N ARG A 101 12.43 31.99 62.55
CA ARG A 101 12.56 31.26 63.82
C ARG A 101 13.73 31.69 64.65
N ARG A 102 14.79 32.21 64.04
CA ARG A 102 16.00 32.66 64.75
C ARG A 102 15.84 34.03 65.46
N GLN A 103 14.86 34.76 64.98
CA GLN A 103 14.52 36.04 65.58
C GLN A 103 13.58 35.88 66.81
#